data_72b716b618468e138940816b46e480d9
#
_entry.id   72b716b618468e138940816b46e480d9
#
_cell.length_a   1.000
_cell.length_b   1.000
_cell.length_c   1.000
_cell.angle_alpha   90.00
_cell.angle_beta   90.00
_cell.angle_gamma   90.00
#
_symmetry.space_group_name_H-M   'P 1'
#
loop_
_entity.id
_entity.type
_entity.pdbx_description
1 polymer ?
#
loop_
_entity_poly.entity_id
_entity_poly.type
_entity_poly.pdbx_seq_one_letter_code
_entity_poly.pdbx_strand_id
1 'polypeptide(L)'
;MVKLRPWQEKAQEKALKWLVDQGDDKHFLINAAPGAGKTKLACSIAKTLIDKNLIDRVIVIAPRVEVVKQWTKDFFDITSRFMGKVAGSEIEIEYDVGVTWAAVQNLQDAFQAVCRSHRTLLICDEHHHAAVSAAWGNSADSAFADAKYVLVLTGTPIRSDSKKSVWLAYDDLGAIDHPEGGIYTLSYGEAVDFGYCRPATFHRHEGKFTVDLDDGEKIFVSSKHPAELTPNLKRIPGLQRALDFYKLACAPQYEADKTTPTTRWLPGNNGRVGQR
;
A
#
# COMPACT_ATOMS: atom_id res chain seq x y z
N MET A 1 -15.74 19.45 12.38
CA MET A 1 -15.66 17.98 12.34
C MET A 1 -15.50 17.55 10.88
N VAL A 2 -14.54 16.70 10.56
CA VAL A 2 -14.30 16.27 9.18
C VAL A 2 -15.39 15.29 8.77
N LYS A 3 -16.08 15.56 7.66
CA LYS A 3 -17.11 14.64 7.13
C LYS A 3 -16.40 13.45 6.47
N LEU A 4 -16.57 12.27 7.01
CA LEU A 4 -16.11 11.01 6.44
C LEU A 4 -17.11 10.50 5.38
N ARG A 5 -16.61 9.67 4.47
CA ARG A 5 -17.43 8.87 3.55
C ARG A 5 -17.99 7.65 4.31
N PRO A 6 -19.12 7.05 3.92
CA PRO A 6 -19.70 5.91 4.62
C PRO A 6 -18.74 4.74 4.86
N TRP A 7 -17.87 4.45 3.89
CA TRP A 7 -16.88 3.39 4.03
C TRP A 7 -15.81 3.74 5.08
N GLN A 8 -15.41 5.03 5.17
CA GLN A 8 -14.43 5.49 6.15
C GLN A 8 -15.01 5.43 7.57
N GLU A 9 -16.29 5.75 7.75
CA GLU A 9 -16.98 5.61 9.04
C GLU A 9 -16.97 4.16 9.52
N LYS A 10 -17.37 3.22 8.66
CA LYS A 10 -17.32 1.78 8.94
C LYS A 10 -15.92 1.27 9.24
N ALA A 11 -14.93 1.72 8.46
CA ALA A 11 -13.55 1.33 8.65
C ALA A 11 -12.97 1.88 9.95
N GLN A 12 -13.32 3.12 10.32
CA GLN A 12 -12.94 3.73 11.59
C GLN A 12 -13.53 2.99 12.78
N GLU A 13 -14.83 2.67 12.73
CA GLU A 13 -15.50 1.91 13.77
C GLU A 13 -14.83 0.55 13.98
N LYS A 14 -14.58 -0.18 12.88
CA LYS A 14 -13.91 -1.47 12.92
C LYS A 14 -12.47 -1.37 13.47
N ALA A 15 -11.72 -0.34 13.05
CA ALA A 15 -10.36 -0.11 13.53
C ALA A 15 -10.33 0.21 15.04
N LEU A 16 -11.21 1.06 15.52
CA LEU A 16 -11.29 1.39 16.94
C LEU A 16 -11.70 0.19 17.79
N LYS A 17 -12.68 -0.59 17.33
CA LYS A 17 -13.08 -1.83 17.99
C LYS A 17 -11.92 -2.81 18.09
N TRP A 18 -11.15 -3.01 17.00
CA TRP A 18 -10.02 -3.92 16.98
C TRP A 18 -8.89 -3.45 17.91
N LEU A 19 -8.44 -2.20 17.72
CA LEU A 19 -7.26 -1.67 18.39
C LEU A 19 -7.50 -1.39 19.89
N VAL A 20 -8.72 -0.95 20.25
CA VAL A 20 -9.01 -0.46 21.61
C VAL A 20 -9.76 -1.48 22.44
N ASP A 21 -10.82 -2.09 21.88
CA ASP A 21 -11.74 -2.92 22.65
C ASP A 21 -11.30 -4.39 22.69
N GLN A 22 -10.77 -4.93 21.59
CA GLN A 22 -10.33 -6.33 21.51
C GLN A 22 -8.90 -6.53 22.01
N GLY A 23 -7.95 -5.64 21.61
CA GLY A 23 -6.61 -5.59 22.18
C GLY A 23 -5.68 -6.77 21.89
N ASP A 24 -6.12 -7.75 21.10
CA ASP A 24 -5.36 -8.99 20.83
C ASP A 24 -4.18 -8.75 19.88
N ASP A 25 -4.29 -7.80 18.96
CA ASP A 25 -3.24 -7.38 18.05
C ASP A 25 -3.28 -5.85 17.87
N LYS A 26 -2.10 -5.24 17.90
CA LYS A 26 -1.94 -3.79 17.72
C LYS A 26 -2.00 -3.32 16.26
N HIS A 27 -2.04 -4.24 15.29
CA HIS A 27 -2.00 -3.94 13.87
C HIS A 27 -3.41 -3.96 13.26
N PHE A 28 -3.75 -2.91 12.52
CA PHE A 28 -4.97 -2.85 11.75
C PHE A 28 -4.67 -2.48 10.30
N LEU A 29 -5.14 -3.29 9.36
CA LEU A 29 -4.93 -3.08 7.93
C LEU A 29 -6.12 -2.36 7.28
N ILE A 30 -5.82 -1.26 6.59
CA ILE A 30 -6.75 -0.57 5.68
C ILE A 30 -6.30 -0.84 4.25
N ASN A 31 -6.95 -1.81 3.63
CA ASN A 31 -6.76 -2.13 2.22
C ASN A 31 -7.84 -1.41 1.40
N ALA A 32 -7.50 -0.28 0.80
CA ALA A 32 -8.45 0.51 0.05
C ALA A 32 -7.82 1.10 -1.21
N ALA A 33 -8.61 1.19 -2.28
CA ALA A 33 -8.18 1.67 -3.58
C ALA A 33 -7.39 2.99 -3.50
N PRO A 34 -6.39 3.22 -4.40
CA PRO A 34 -5.72 4.50 -4.53
C PRO A 34 -6.74 5.63 -4.76
N GLY A 35 -6.56 6.77 -4.09
CA GLY A 35 -7.49 7.90 -4.19
C GLY A 35 -8.80 7.78 -3.39
N ALA A 36 -9.10 6.64 -2.79
CA ALA A 36 -10.32 6.46 -1.99
C ALA A 36 -10.36 7.30 -0.71
N GLY A 37 -9.22 7.82 -0.23
CA GLY A 37 -9.13 8.71 0.93
C GLY A 37 -8.59 8.05 2.20
N LYS A 38 -7.66 7.09 2.08
CA LYS A 38 -7.00 6.41 3.21
C LYS A 38 -6.37 7.37 4.21
N THR A 39 -5.65 8.40 3.72
CA THR A 39 -5.00 9.43 4.56
C THR A 39 -6.00 10.12 5.48
N LYS A 40 -7.15 10.55 4.93
CA LYS A 40 -8.20 11.21 5.70
C LYS A 40 -8.78 10.31 6.78
N LEU A 41 -8.99 9.04 6.46
CA LEU A 41 -9.45 8.03 7.42
C LEU A 41 -8.43 7.85 8.55
N ALA A 42 -7.15 7.64 8.22
CA ALA A 42 -6.10 7.42 9.21
C ALA A 42 -5.92 8.64 10.14
N CYS A 43 -5.97 9.87 9.60
CA CYS A 43 -5.96 11.09 10.41
C CYS A 43 -7.20 11.18 11.33
N SER A 44 -8.37 10.73 10.87
CA SER A 44 -9.59 10.71 11.69
C SER A 44 -9.51 9.68 12.83
N ILE A 45 -8.94 8.50 12.57
CA ILE A 45 -8.66 7.50 13.60
C ILE A 45 -7.67 8.07 14.62
N ALA A 46 -6.57 8.67 14.15
CA ALA A 46 -5.57 9.31 15.02
C ALA A 46 -6.22 10.37 15.91
N LYS A 47 -7.06 11.26 15.32
CA LYS A 47 -7.79 12.27 16.08
C LYS A 47 -8.66 11.65 17.17
N THR A 48 -9.41 10.60 16.86
CA THR A 48 -10.27 9.93 17.83
C THR A 48 -9.46 9.33 18.99
N LEU A 49 -8.31 8.72 18.69
CA LEU A 49 -7.42 8.16 19.72
C LEU A 49 -6.79 9.25 20.58
N ILE A 50 -6.45 10.40 19.99
CA ILE A 50 -5.95 11.59 20.70
C ILE A 50 -7.04 12.16 21.62
N ASP A 51 -8.23 12.42 21.08
CA ASP A 51 -9.34 13.02 21.82
C ASP A 51 -9.79 12.14 23.01
N LYS A 52 -9.65 10.81 22.87
CA LYS A 52 -9.88 9.84 23.96
C LYS A 52 -8.69 9.67 24.91
N ASN A 53 -7.61 10.42 24.72
CA ASN A 53 -6.37 10.31 25.49
C ASN A 53 -5.78 8.89 25.50
N LEU A 54 -5.89 8.17 24.38
CA LEU A 54 -5.35 6.82 24.23
C LEU A 54 -3.93 6.81 23.67
N ILE A 55 -3.52 7.87 22.97
CA ILE A 55 -2.20 8.07 22.40
C ILE A 55 -1.67 9.47 22.67
N ASP A 56 -0.34 9.59 22.72
CA ASP A 56 0.38 10.86 22.95
C ASP A 56 1.08 11.33 21.68
N ARG A 57 1.50 10.39 20.82
CA ARG A 57 2.31 10.63 19.63
C ARG A 57 1.75 9.90 18.43
N VAL A 58 1.94 10.53 17.26
CA VAL A 58 1.66 9.92 15.96
C VAL A 58 2.93 9.97 15.11
N ILE A 59 3.33 8.84 14.57
CA ILE A 59 4.42 8.72 13.60
C ILE A 59 3.83 8.23 12.29
N VAL A 60 4.11 8.94 11.20
CA VAL A 60 3.68 8.56 9.85
C VAL A 60 4.91 8.19 9.04
N ILE A 61 4.93 6.97 8.49
CA ILE A 61 5.92 6.56 7.50
C ILE A 61 5.28 6.61 6.12
N ALA A 62 5.92 7.33 5.20
CA ALA A 62 5.45 7.46 3.83
C ALA A 62 6.57 7.16 2.80
N PRO A 63 6.22 6.80 1.54
CA PRO A 63 7.21 6.33 0.57
C PRO A 63 8.17 7.42 0.09
N ARG A 64 7.73 8.69 0.10
CA ARG A 64 8.49 9.82 -0.46
C ARG A 64 8.30 11.08 0.36
N VAL A 65 9.27 11.99 0.28
CA VAL A 65 9.25 13.28 0.98
C VAL A 65 8.03 14.13 0.61
N GLU A 66 7.60 14.11 -0.65
CA GLU A 66 6.42 14.84 -1.12
C GLU A 66 5.14 14.33 -0.45
N VAL A 67 5.05 13.01 -0.27
CA VAL A 67 3.91 12.37 0.42
C VAL A 67 3.94 12.72 1.92
N VAL A 68 5.13 12.75 2.53
CA VAL A 68 5.28 13.24 3.92
C VAL A 68 4.79 14.67 4.07
N LYS A 69 5.13 15.56 3.10
CA LYS A 69 4.64 16.95 3.10
C LYS A 69 3.12 17.04 3.03
N GLN A 70 2.48 16.19 2.23
CA GLN A 70 1.03 16.13 2.15
C GLN A 70 0.43 15.64 3.46
N TRP A 71 1.01 14.59 4.07
CA TRP A 71 0.59 14.08 5.37
C TRP A 71 0.62 15.15 6.46
N THR A 72 1.68 15.97 6.53
CA THR A 72 1.77 17.02 7.56
C THR A 72 0.63 18.03 7.44
N LYS A 73 0.22 18.37 6.22
CA LYS A 73 -0.91 19.28 5.97
C LYS A 73 -2.23 18.63 6.35
N ASP A 74 -2.53 17.45 5.81
CA ASP A 74 -3.79 16.74 6.03
C ASP A 74 -3.98 16.41 7.52
N PHE A 75 -2.89 16.06 8.20
CA PHE A 75 -2.89 15.79 9.64
C PHE A 75 -3.23 17.03 10.44
N PHE A 76 -2.60 18.17 10.14
CA PHE A 76 -2.91 19.43 10.81
C PHE A 76 -4.36 19.86 10.58
N ASP A 77 -4.85 19.78 9.35
CA ASP A 77 -6.22 20.16 8.97
C ASP A 77 -7.28 19.34 9.74
N ILE A 78 -6.96 18.09 10.09
CA ILE A 78 -7.91 17.18 10.75
C ILE A 78 -7.75 17.18 12.26
N THR A 79 -6.51 17.13 12.77
CA THR A 79 -6.22 16.96 14.20
C THR A 79 -5.96 18.27 14.93
N SER A 80 -5.65 19.35 14.19
CA SER A 80 -5.16 20.64 14.71
C SER A 80 -3.82 20.49 15.47
N ARG A 81 -3.08 19.39 15.25
CA ARG A 81 -1.76 19.16 15.82
C ARG A 81 -0.68 19.32 14.75
N PHE A 82 0.43 19.91 15.13
CA PHE A 82 1.57 20.06 14.25
C PHE A 82 2.28 18.71 14.07
N MET A 83 2.67 18.39 12.83
CA MET A 83 3.48 17.23 12.49
C MET A 83 4.80 17.71 11.88
N GLY A 84 5.90 17.46 12.57
CA GLY A 84 7.25 17.74 12.10
C GLY A 84 7.65 16.81 10.95
N LYS A 85 8.64 17.25 10.18
CA LYS A 85 9.29 16.41 9.17
C LYS A 85 10.66 16.05 9.68
N VAL A 86 10.97 14.77 9.58
CA VAL A 86 12.31 14.34 9.89
C VAL A 86 13.18 14.43 8.65
N ALA A 87 14.24 15.23 8.75
CA ALA A 87 15.27 15.34 7.73
C ALA A 87 16.64 15.31 8.43
N GLY A 88 17.45 14.27 8.16
CA GLY A 88 18.79 14.12 8.72
C GLY A 88 18.88 13.07 9.83
N SER A 89 19.99 13.10 10.55
CA SER A 89 20.34 12.13 11.61
C SER A 89 20.03 12.58 13.04
N GLU A 90 19.60 13.82 13.23
CA GLU A 90 19.23 14.36 14.54
C GLU A 90 17.73 14.62 14.58
N ILE A 91 17.07 14.04 15.59
CA ILE A 91 15.63 14.23 15.79
C ILE A 91 15.39 14.66 17.23
N GLU A 92 14.85 15.85 17.36
CA GLU A 92 14.02 16.17 18.51
C GLU A 92 12.59 15.72 18.20
N ILE A 93 12.21 14.54 18.67
CA ILE A 93 10.85 14.02 18.51
C ILE A 93 9.99 14.56 19.66
N GLU A 94 9.88 15.86 19.76
CA GLU A 94 8.98 16.49 20.74
C GLU A 94 7.50 16.47 20.28
N TYR A 95 7.26 16.24 18.97
CA TYR A 95 5.95 16.36 18.34
C TYR A 95 5.59 15.11 17.54
N ASP A 96 4.42 15.11 16.90
CA ASP A 96 4.08 14.16 15.87
C ASP A 96 5.01 14.32 14.68
N VAL A 97 5.42 13.22 14.03
CA VAL A 97 6.41 13.28 12.94
C VAL A 97 6.01 12.49 11.72
N GLY A 98 6.35 13.02 10.55
CA GLY A 98 6.31 12.33 9.27
C GLY A 98 7.73 12.01 8.79
N VAL A 99 7.94 10.78 8.34
CA VAL A 99 9.24 10.24 7.95
C VAL A 99 9.14 9.36 6.71
N THR A 100 10.23 9.22 5.96
CA THR A 100 10.31 8.27 4.86
C THR A 100 10.85 6.92 5.32
N TRP A 101 10.53 5.83 4.61
CA TRP A 101 11.07 4.50 4.89
C TRP A 101 12.61 4.48 4.96
N ALA A 102 13.28 5.24 4.09
CA ALA A 102 14.74 5.34 4.08
C ALA A 102 15.30 5.96 5.37
N ALA A 103 14.60 6.94 5.95
CA ALA A 103 15.04 7.60 7.17
C ALA A 103 14.83 6.73 8.42
N VAL A 104 13.87 5.82 8.44
CA VAL A 104 13.61 4.91 9.57
C VAL A 104 14.85 4.09 9.91
N GLN A 105 15.60 3.63 8.90
CA GLN A 105 16.83 2.85 9.09
C GLN A 105 17.89 3.60 9.92
N ASN A 106 18.04 4.91 9.66
CA ASN A 106 19.06 5.72 10.30
C ASN A 106 18.65 6.19 11.71
N LEU A 107 17.38 6.04 12.06
CA LEU A 107 16.76 6.63 13.24
C LEU A 107 16.05 5.59 14.11
N GLN A 108 16.40 4.33 13.93
CA GLN A 108 15.77 3.20 14.60
C GLN A 108 15.73 3.39 16.12
N ASP A 109 16.88 3.70 16.74
CA ASP A 109 16.98 3.84 18.19
C ASP A 109 16.16 5.02 18.73
N ALA A 110 16.12 6.12 17.98
CA ALA A 110 15.34 7.30 18.34
C ALA A 110 13.82 6.98 18.33
N PHE A 111 13.34 6.30 17.30
CA PHE A 111 11.94 5.89 17.24
C PHE A 111 11.57 4.85 18.30
N GLN A 112 12.49 3.91 18.59
CA GLN A 112 12.28 2.96 19.67
C GLN A 112 12.17 3.67 21.03
N ALA A 113 13.04 4.64 21.30
CA ALA A 113 12.99 5.44 22.52
C ALA A 113 11.66 6.21 22.65
N VAL A 114 11.15 6.79 21.55
CA VAL A 114 9.85 7.48 21.55
C VAL A 114 8.71 6.51 21.82
N CYS A 115 8.69 5.33 21.18
CA CYS A 115 7.64 4.34 21.40
C CYS A 115 7.63 3.78 22.82
N ARG A 116 8.81 3.73 23.50
CA ARG A 116 8.91 3.33 24.90
C ARG A 116 8.45 4.41 25.87
N SER A 117 8.68 5.66 25.54
CA SER A 117 8.35 6.79 26.43
C SER A 117 6.94 7.35 26.21
N HIS A 118 6.31 7.08 25.07
CA HIS A 118 5.02 7.61 24.69
C HIS A 118 4.10 6.53 24.12
N ARG A 119 2.79 6.69 24.36
CA ARG A 119 1.77 5.87 23.71
C ARG A 119 1.64 6.28 22.26
N THR A 120 2.35 5.60 21.37
CA THR A 120 2.54 5.97 19.97
C THR A 120 1.57 5.23 19.07
N LEU A 121 0.92 5.97 18.16
CA LEU A 121 0.27 5.43 16.97
C LEU A 121 1.25 5.52 15.80
N LEU A 122 1.57 4.38 15.20
CA LEU A 122 2.28 4.31 13.94
C LEU A 122 1.29 4.22 12.78
N ILE A 123 1.49 5.02 11.73
CA ILE A 123 0.75 4.95 10.47
C ILE A 123 1.73 4.67 9.35
N CYS A 124 1.56 3.55 8.65
CA CYS A 124 2.42 3.11 7.57
C CYS A 124 1.69 3.26 6.24
N ASP A 125 2.04 4.29 5.49
CA ASP A 125 1.46 4.54 4.18
C ASP A 125 2.23 3.79 3.09
N GLU A 126 1.46 3.13 2.19
CA GLU A 126 1.99 2.27 1.13
C GLU A 126 3.00 1.24 1.67
N HIS A 127 2.56 0.50 2.66
CA HIS A 127 3.41 -0.39 3.45
C HIS A 127 4.16 -1.45 2.63
N HIS A 128 3.70 -1.76 1.41
CA HIS A 128 4.40 -2.65 0.50
C HIS A 128 5.83 -2.18 0.15
N HIS A 129 6.15 -0.90 0.35
CA HIS A 129 7.52 -0.41 0.26
C HIS A 129 8.43 -0.93 1.39
N ALA A 130 7.89 -1.30 2.53
CA ALA A 130 8.66 -1.83 3.68
C ALA A 130 9.40 -3.14 3.40
N ALA A 131 8.99 -3.88 2.38
CA ALA A 131 9.59 -5.16 2.05
C ALA A 131 10.53 -5.09 0.82
N VAL A 132 10.78 -3.92 0.25
CA VAL A 132 11.72 -3.74 -0.87
C VAL A 132 13.15 -4.12 -0.47
N SER A 133 13.51 -4.01 0.81
CA SER A 133 14.69 -4.65 1.36
C SER A 133 14.37 -5.28 2.72
N ALA A 134 14.85 -6.47 2.97
CA ALA A 134 14.74 -7.11 4.29
C ALA A 134 15.32 -6.21 5.41
N ALA A 135 16.28 -5.36 5.08
CA ALA A 135 16.87 -4.39 6.00
C ALA A 135 15.85 -3.34 6.47
N TRP A 136 15.02 -2.78 5.59
CA TRP A 136 14.01 -1.80 5.98
C TRP A 136 12.91 -2.42 6.85
N GLY A 137 12.49 -3.64 6.50
CA GLY A 137 11.49 -4.37 7.29
C GLY A 137 11.97 -4.66 8.71
N ASN A 138 13.17 -5.21 8.86
CA ASN A 138 13.74 -5.51 10.16
C ASN A 138 13.99 -4.26 11.01
N SER A 139 14.49 -3.19 10.40
CA SER A 139 14.69 -1.91 11.10
C SER A 139 13.37 -1.30 11.56
N ALA A 140 12.33 -1.36 10.73
CA ALA A 140 11.02 -0.85 11.09
C ALA A 140 10.37 -1.69 12.20
N ASP A 141 10.46 -3.01 12.13
CA ASP A 141 9.93 -3.90 13.16
C ASP A 141 10.57 -3.61 14.52
N SER A 142 11.89 -3.48 14.56
CA SER A 142 12.62 -3.14 15.77
C SER A 142 12.32 -1.72 16.28
N ALA A 143 12.26 -0.73 15.37
CA ALA A 143 12.01 0.67 15.72
C ALA A 143 10.64 0.88 16.37
N PHE A 144 9.64 0.10 15.94
CA PHE A 144 8.25 0.29 16.34
C PHE A 144 7.67 -0.90 17.13
N ALA A 145 8.54 -1.78 17.65
CA ALA A 145 8.12 -2.90 18.48
C ALA A 145 7.24 -2.47 19.67
N ASP A 146 7.57 -1.34 20.28
CA ASP A 146 6.87 -0.78 21.44
C ASP A 146 5.75 0.22 21.06
N ALA A 147 5.44 0.40 19.77
CA ALA A 147 4.30 1.22 19.36
C ALA A 147 2.99 0.63 19.90
N LYS A 148 2.13 1.50 20.44
CA LYS A 148 0.87 1.05 21.06
C LYS A 148 -0.13 0.54 20.02
N TYR A 149 -0.25 1.26 18.89
CA TYR A 149 -1.13 0.90 17.78
C TYR A 149 -0.41 1.09 16.45
N VAL A 150 -0.74 0.27 15.47
CA VAL A 150 -0.18 0.34 14.12
C VAL A 150 -1.30 0.31 13.09
N LEU A 151 -1.40 1.34 12.26
CA LEU A 151 -2.26 1.38 11.08
C LEU A 151 -1.42 1.11 9.84
N VAL A 152 -1.75 0.06 9.12
CA VAL A 152 -1.12 -0.30 7.86
C VAL A 152 -2.04 0.09 6.72
N LEU A 153 -1.58 0.98 5.83
CA LEU A 153 -2.36 1.45 4.69
C LEU A 153 -1.78 0.91 3.39
N THR A 154 -2.62 0.34 2.55
CA THR A 154 -2.23 -0.10 1.21
C THR A 154 -3.38 0.03 0.22
N GLY A 155 -3.05 0.29 -1.04
CA GLY A 155 -3.98 0.20 -2.16
C GLY A 155 -3.65 -0.96 -3.09
N THR A 156 -2.51 -1.62 -2.86
CA THR A 156 -1.96 -2.72 -3.65
C THR A 156 -1.44 -3.79 -2.70
N PRO A 157 -2.33 -4.62 -2.12
CA PRO A 157 -1.95 -5.58 -1.08
C PRO A 157 -1.02 -6.70 -1.59
N ILE A 158 -1.03 -6.94 -2.90
CA ILE A 158 -0.21 -7.97 -3.53
C ILE A 158 1.11 -7.37 -3.99
N ARG A 159 2.21 -7.98 -3.60
CA ARG A 159 3.55 -7.60 -4.03
C ARG A 159 3.98 -8.40 -5.24
N SER A 160 4.68 -7.71 -6.15
CA SER A 160 5.22 -8.32 -7.37
C SER A 160 6.35 -9.32 -7.15
N ASP A 161 7.02 -9.26 -5.99
CA ASP A 161 8.17 -10.09 -5.66
C ASP A 161 7.85 -11.21 -4.67
N SER A 162 6.58 -11.42 -4.34
CA SER A 162 6.07 -12.43 -3.39
C SER A 162 6.71 -12.38 -2.00
N LYS A 163 7.39 -11.28 -1.65
CA LYS A 163 7.99 -11.12 -0.32
C LYS A 163 6.95 -10.67 0.68
N LYS A 164 7.02 -11.27 1.86
CA LYS A 164 6.18 -10.88 3.00
C LYS A 164 6.58 -9.49 3.50
N SER A 165 5.60 -8.68 3.83
CA SER A 165 5.83 -7.38 4.48
C SER A 165 5.75 -7.53 5.99
N VAL A 166 6.41 -6.64 6.73
CA VAL A 166 6.31 -6.62 8.19
C VAL A 166 4.87 -6.33 8.64
N TRP A 167 4.53 -6.78 9.85
CA TRP A 167 3.25 -6.52 10.56
C TRP A 167 2.00 -7.14 9.95
N LEU A 168 2.10 -7.93 8.91
CA LEU A 168 0.97 -8.65 8.33
C LEU A 168 1.26 -10.14 8.24
N ALA A 169 0.26 -10.96 8.47
CA ALA A 169 0.30 -12.38 8.18
C ALA A 169 0.01 -12.64 6.70
N TYR A 170 0.59 -13.71 6.17
CA TYR A 170 0.43 -14.14 4.79
C TYR A 170 0.25 -15.65 4.74
N ASP A 171 -0.64 -16.11 3.88
CA ASP A 171 -0.81 -17.53 3.59
C ASP A 171 0.35 -18.10 2.74
N ASP A 172 0.28 -19.39 2.44
CA ASP A 172 1.28 -20.08 1.64
C ASP A 172 1.32 -19.61 0.18
N LEU A 173 0.27 -18.98 -0.30
CA LEU A 173 0.14 -18.41 -1.64
C LEU A 173 0.62 -16.96 -1.71
N GLY A 174 0.99 -16.37 -0.57
CA GLY A 174 1.44 -14.99 -0.46
C GLY A 174 0.31 -13.95 -0.46
N ALA A 175 -0.94 -14.39 -0.25
CA ALA A 175 -2.05 -13.49 0.03
C ALA A 175 -2.05 -13.08 1.51
N ILE A 176 -2.58 -11.89 1.81
CA ILE A 176 -2.68 -11.41 3.19
C ILE A 176 -3.68 -12.27 3.96
N ASP A 177 -3.20 -12.91 5.00
CA ASP A 177 -3.97 -13.74 5.95
C ASP A 177 -4.02 -13.07 7.34
N HIS A 178 -4.31 -11.77 7.33
CA HIS A 178 -4.51 -11.02 8.57
C HIS A 178 -5.89 -11.30 9.14
N PRO A 179 -6.07 -11.40 10.46
CA PRO A 179 -7.37 -11.70 11.07
C PRO A 179 -8.48 -10.78 10.55
N GLU A 180 -9.65 -11.34 10.25
CA GLU A 180 -10.76 -10.60 9.63
C GLU A 180 -11.19 -9.36 10.44
N GLY A 181 -11.14 -9.44 11.78
CA GLY A 181 -11.40 -8.28 12.66
C GLY A 181 -10.39 -7.15 12.48
N GLY A 182 -9.14 -7.49 12.16
CA GLY A 182 -8.00 -6.56 12.01
C GLY A 182 -7.82 -5.97 10.61
N ILE A 183 -8.74 -6.24 9.66
CA ILE A 183 -8.66 -5.74 8.29
C ILE A 183 -9.96 -5.07 7.85
N TYR A 184 -9.85 -3.97 7.11
CA TYR A 184 -10.94 -3.39 6.33
C TYR A 184 -10.53 -3.29 4.87
N THR A 185 -11.35 -3.85 3.98
CA THR A 185 -11.11 -3.82 2.54
C THR A 185 -12.19 -3.01 1.83
N LEU A 186 -11.75 -2.07 0.98
CA LEU A 186 -12.57 -1.41 -0.05
C LEU A 186 -11.92 -1.70 -1.39
N SER A 187 -12.53 -2.56 -2.17
CA SER A 187 -12.04 -2.93 -3.50
C SER A 187 -12.05 -1.73 -4.45
N TYR A 188 -11.23 -1.80 -5.50
CA TYR A 188 -11.23 -0.75 -6.52
C TYR A 188 -12.57 -0.68 -7.26
N GLY A 189 -13.22 -1.82 -7.50
CA GLY A 189 -14.55 -1.88 -8.10
C GLY A 189 -15.59 -1.11 -7.30
N GLU A 190 -15.71 -1.43 -6.01
CA GLU A 190 -16.60 -0.72 -5.10
C GLU A 190 -16.27 0.78 -5.02
N ALA A 191 -14.98 1.13 -4.95
CA ALA A 191 -14.58 2.53 -4.90
C ALA A 191 -14.97 3.32 -6.16
N VAL A 192 -14.97 2.69 -7.34
CA VAL A 192 -15.46 3.27 -8.59
C VAL A 192 -16.99 3.36 -8.60
N ASP A 193 -17.68 2.29 -8.21
CA ASP A 193 -19.14 2.24 -8.19
C ASP A 193 -19.74 3.29 -7.24
N PHE A 194 -19.07 3.55 -6.11
CA PHE A 194 -19.43 4.64 -5.19
C PHE A 194 -18.92 6.04 -5.61
N GLY A 195 -18.24 6.16 -6.74
CA GLY A 195 -17.70 7.43 -7.22
C GLY A 195 -16.53 7.98 -6.41
N TYR A 196 -15.83 7.15 -5.64
CA TYR A 196 -14.68 7.57 -4.84
C TYR A 196 -13.38 7.56 -5.64
N CYS A 197 -13.30 6.74 -6.67
CA CYS A 197 -12.17 6.64 -7.59
C CYS A 197 -12.64 6.80 -9.03
N ARG A 198 -11.77 7.29 -9.89
CA ARG A 198 -12.02 7.30 -11.34
C ARG A 198 -11.83 5.89 -11.87
N PRO A 199 -12.64 5.44 -12.82
CA PRO A 199 -12.40 4.19 -13.52
C PRO A 199 -11.06 4.27 -14.28
N ALA A 200 -10.28 3.20 -14.21
CA ALA A 200 -9.11 3.06 -15.06
C ALA A 200 -9.53 2.73 -16.48
N THR A 201 -8.95 3.43 -17.43
CA THR A 201 -9.14 3.17 -18.85
C THR A 201 -7.86 2.59 -19.40
N PHE A 202 -7.96 1.42 -20.03
CA PHE A 202 -6.81 0.77 -20.63
C PHE A 202 -6.90 0.91 -22.15
N HIS A 203 -5.84 1.41 -22.77
CA HIS A 203 -5.72 1.45 -24.22
C HIS A 203 -4.77 0.35 -24.66
N ARG A 204 -5.28 -0.61 -25.42
CA ARG A 204 -4.48 -1.66 -26.00
C ARG A 204 -3.91 -1.16 -27.33
N HIS A 205 -2.60 -1.04 -27.39
CA HIS A 205 -1.91 -0.79 -28.65
C HIS A 205 -1.44 -2.12 -29.21
N GLU A 206 -1.95 -2.47 -30.38
CA GLU A 206 -1.42 -3.59 -31.15
C GLU A 206 -0.21 -3.09 -31.92
N GLY A 207 0.94 -3.71 -31.68
CA GLY A 207 2.19 -3.38 -32.33
C GLY A 207 2.99 -4.61 -32.70
N LYS A 208 3.80 -4.45 -33.72
CA LYS A 208 4.88 -5.40 -34.04
C LYS A 208 6.17 -4.73 -33.62
N PHE A 209 6.95 -5.41 -32.81
CA PHE A 209 8.24 -4.92 -32.34
C PHE A 209 9.34 -5.84 -32.88
N THR A 210 10.44 -5.23 -33.29
CA THR A 210 11.67 -5.95 -33.59
C THR A 210 12.66 -5.62 -32.46
N VAL A 211 13.17 -6.65 -31.82
CA VAL A 211 14.18 -6.50 -30.80
C VAL A 211 15.48 -7.05 -31.38
N ASP A 212 16.51 -6.22 -31.46
CA ASP A 212 17.84 -6.63 -31.79
C ASP A 212 18.53 -7.16 -30.52
N LEU A 213 19.01 -8.39 -30.55
CA LEU A 213 19.78 -8.99 -29.46
C LEU A 213 21.27 -8.67 -29.60
N ASP A 214 22.00 -8.78 -28.49
CA ASP A 214 23.44 -8.49 -28.43
C ASP A 214 24.28 -9.44 -29.35
N ASP A 215 23.73 -10.59 -29.70
CA ASP A 215 24.31 -11.56 -30.63
C ASP A 215 24.01 -11.25 -32.12
N GLY A 216 23.30 -10.14 -32.39
CA GLY A 216 22.91 -9.70 -33.73
C GLY A 216 21.67 -10.40 -34.29
N GLU A 217 21.03 -11.28 -33.54
CA GLU A 217 19.77 -11.90 -33.94
C GLU A 217 18.58 -10.92 -33.73
N LYS A 218 17.61 -10.95 -34.62
CA LYS A 218 16.41 -10.13 -34.56
C LYS A 218 15.20 -10.95 -34.13
N ILE A 219 14.56 -10.56 -33.04
CA ILE A 219 13.33 -11.18 -32.60
C ILE A 219 12.15 -10.31 -33.02
N PHE A 220 11.20 -10.90 -33.74
CA PHE A 220 9.96 -10.28 -34.08
C PHE A 220 8.89 -10.63 -33.03
N VAL A 221 8.32 -9.61 -32.43
CA VAL A 221 7.32 -9.74 -31.36
C VAL A 221 6.01 -9.10 -31.83
N SER A 222 4.93 -9.86 -31.81
CA SER A 222 3.58 -9.36 -32.13
C SER A 222 2.70 -9.46 -30.91
N SER A 223 1.97 -8.39 -30.60
CA SER A 223 0.99 -8.37 -29.52
C SER A 223 -0.25 -9.24 -29.78
N LYS A 224 -0.44 -9.72 -31.03
CA LYS A 224 -1.59 -10.54 -31.41
C LYS A 224 -1.50 -11.99 -30.96
N HIS A 225 -0.29 -12.50 -30.73
CA HIS A 225 -0.05 -13.90 -30.39
C HIS A 225 0.79 -14.06 -29.12
N PRO A 226 0.19 -13.85 -27.92
CA PRO A 226 0.94 -13.94 -26.65
C PRO A 226 1.67 -15.27 -26.43
N ALA A 227 1.14 -16.37 -26.99
CA ALA A 227 1.75 -17.70 -26.87
C ALA A 227 3.09 -17.81 -27.62
N GLU A 228 3.24 -17.09 -28.72
CA GLU A 228 4.49 -17.05 -29.51
C GLU A 228 5.53 -16.09 -28.90
N LEU A 229 5.07 -15.15 -28.06
CA LEU A 229 5.92 -14.19 -27.36
C LEU A 229 6.78 -14.86 -26.30
N THR A 230 6.24 -15.81 -25.57
CA THR A 230 6.85 -16.34 -24.35
C THR A 230 8.24 -16.97 -24.55
N PRO A 231 8.49 -17.81 -25.59
CA PRO A 231 9.83 -18.38 -25.82
C PRO A 231 10.89 -17.32 -26.15
N ASN A 232 10.52 -16.30 -26.92
CA ASN A 232 11.43 -15.25 -27.39
C ASN A 232 11.69 -14.20 -26.30
N LEU A 233 10.66 -13.87 -25.52
CA LEU A 233 10.78 -12.91 -24.42
C LEU A 233 11.68 -13.40 -23.29
N LYS A 234 11.82 -14.71 -23.11
CA LYS A 234 12.76 -15.31 -22.15
C LYS A 234 14.21 -14.95 -22.43
N ARG A 235 14.53 -14.59 -23.65
CA ARG A 235 15.88 -14.21 -24.10
C ARG A 235 16.20 -12.75 -23.81
N ILE A 236 15.21 -11.92 -23.47
CA ILE A 236 15.41 -10.50 -23.18
C ILE A 236 15.61 -10.32 -21.67
N PRO A 237 16.82 -9.88 -21.23
CA PRO A 237 17.08 -9.64 -19.81
C PRO A 237 16.07 -8.65 -19.21
N GLY A 238 15.49 -9.00 -18.06
CA GLY A 238 14.50 -8.14 -17.35
C GLY A 238 13.05 -8.33 -17.81
N LEU A 239 12.78 -8.76 -19.04
CA LEU A 239 11.41 -8.97 -19.51
C LEU A 239 10.78 -10.22 -18.89
N GLN A 240 11.59 -11.22 -18.57
CA GLN A 240 11.13 -12.42 -17.86
C GLN A 240 10.55 -12.06 -16.48
N ARG A 241 11.20 -11.15 -15.75
CA ARG A 241 10.67 -10.68 -14.44
C ARG A 241 9.33 -9.98 -14.59
N ALA A 242 9.15 -9.18 -15.64
CA ALA A 242 7.88 -8.51 -15.92
C ALA A 242 6.75 -9.51 -16.27
N LEU A 243 7.08 -10.58 -17.00
CA LEU A 243 6.15 -11.64 -17.34
C LEU A 243 5.77 -12.50 -16.13
N ASP A 244 6.74 -12.83 -15.30
CA ASP A 244 6.49 -13.60 -14.07
C ASP A 244 5.63 -12.79 -13.10
N PHE A 245 5.88 -11.49 -13.02
CA PHE A 245 5.01 -10.56 -12.30
C PHE A 245 3.58 -10.56 -12.85
N TYR A 246 3.41 -10.44 -14.16
CA TYR A 246 2.10 -10.47 -14.80
C TYR A 246 1.37 -11.78 -14.53
N LYS A 247 2.05 -12.92 -14.61
CA LYS A 247 1.49 -14.23 -14.31
C LYS A 247 1.02 -14.36 -12.86
N LEU A 248 1.84 -13.90 -11.90
CA LEU A 248 1.54 -14.01 -10.47
C LEU A 248 0.43 -13.03 -10.05
N ALA A 249 0.48 -11.80 -10.55
CA ALA A 249 -0.46 -10.77 -10.13
C ALA A 249 -1.77 -10.75 -10.91
N CYS A 250 -1.76 -11.12 -12.20
CA CYS A 250 -2.89 -10.92 -13.10
C CYS A 250 -3.48 -12.22 -13.65
N ALA A 251 -2.74 -13.34 -13.68
CA ALA A 251 -3.22 -14.56 -14.30
C ALA A 251 -4.47 -15.17 -13.62
N PRO A 252 -4.59 -15.20 -12.30
CA PRO A 252 -5.80 -15.68 -11.63
C PRO A 252 -7.03 -14.84 -11.98
N GLN A 253 -6.87 -13.52 -12.07
CA GLN A 253 -7.93 -12.60 -12.46
C GLN A 253 -8.27 -12.75 -13.94
N TYR A 254 -7.27 -13.01 -14.78
CA TYR A 254 -7.46 -13.24 -16.21
C TYR A 254 -8.24 -14.55 -16.49
N GLU A 255 -7.97 -15.62 -15.77
CA GLU A 255 -8.73 -16.87 -15.91
C GLU A 255 -10.17 -16.73 -15.38
N ALA A 256 -10.36 -16.03 -14.28
CA ALA A 256 -11.69 -15.68 -13.78
C ALA A 256 -12.47 -14.83 -14.77
N ASP A 257 -11.81 -13.92 -15.46
CA ASP A 257 -12.42 -13.04 -16.47
C ASP A 257 -12.88 -13.78 -17.71
N LYS A 258 -12.20 -14.84 -18.13
CA LYS A 258 -12.64 -15.70 -19.25
C LYS A 258 -13.99 -16.34 -18.97
N THR A 259 -14.29 -16.64 -17.71
CA THR A 259 -15.56 -17.26 -17.29
C THR A 259 -16.65 -16.24 -16.99
N THR A 260 -16.28 -14.95 -16.81
CA THR A 260 -17.19 -13.88 -16.44
C THR A 260 -17.08 -12.72 -17.45
N PRO A 261 -17.89 -12.66 -18.50
CA PRO A 261 -17.75 -11.71 -19.63
C PRO A 261 -17.84 -10.22 -19.26
N THR A 262 -18.02 -9.88 -18.02
CA THR A 262 -18.28 -8.52 -17.53
C THR A 262 -17.14 -7.89 -16.75
N THR A 263 -16.01 -8.56 -16.54
CA THR A 263 -14.92 -8.01 -15.74
C THR A 263 -14.16 -6.93 -16.50
N ARG A 264 -14.18 -5.74 -15.97
CA ARG A 264 -13.65 -4.51 -16.60
C ARG A 264 -12.15 -4.27 -16.40
N TRP A 265 -11.47 -5.17 -15.70
CA TRP A 265 -10.23 -4.81 -15.01
C TRP A 265 -8.97 -5.32 -15.65
N LEU A 266 -9.09 -6.28 -16.55
CA LEU A 266 -7.92 -6.97 -17.06
C LEU A 266 -7.42 -6.36 -18.35
N PRO A 267 -6.12 -6.05 -18.44
CA PRO A 267 -5.51 -5.73 -19.71
C PRO A 267 -5.72 -6.91 -20.64
N GLY A 268 -6.46 -6.71 -21.70
CA GLY A 268 -6.75 -7.76 -22.67
C GLY A 268 -8.16 -8.33 -22.65
N ASN A 269 -8.99 -7.93 -21.71
CA ASN A 269 -10.39 -8.27 -21.80
C ASN A 269 -11.05 -7.51 -22.95
N ASN A 270 -11.20 -8.18 -24.06
CA ASN A 270 -12.03 -7.84 -25.21
C ASN A 270 -12.13 -6.35 -25.56
N GLY A 271 -11.01 -5.65 -25.56
CA GLY A 271 -10.98 -4.32 -26.14
C GLY A 271 -12.01 -3.33 -25.60
N ARG A 272 -12.63 -3.56 -24.48
CA ARG A 272 -13.34 -2.51 -23.72
C ARG A 272 -12.39 -1.55 -23.06
N VAL A 273 -11.28 -1.51 -23.57
CA VAL A 273 -10.28 -0.53 -23.46
C VAL A 273 -10.77 0.67 -24.22
N GLY A 274 -11.18 1.65 -23.49
CA GLY A 274 -11.30 3.01 -23.94
C GLY A 274 -11.72 3.24 -25.39
N GLN A 275 -12.87 2.78 -25.76
CA GLN A 275 -13.62 3.50 -26.76
C GLN A 275 -14.44 4.56 -26.04
N ARG A 276 -13.76 5.64 -25.68
CA ARG A 276 -14.30 7.03 -25.63
C ARG A 276 -13.23 7.96 -25.14
#